data_593eb9c5aaafc47019c4b64f864e4615
#
_entry.id   593eb9c5aaafc47019c4b64f864e4615
#
_cell.length_a   1.000
_cell.length_b   1.000
_cell.length_c   1.000
_cell.angle_alpha   90.00
_cell.angle_beta   90.00
_cell.angle_gamma   90.00
#
_symmetry.space_group_name_H-M   'P 1'
#
loop_
_entity.id
_entity.type
_entity.pdbx_description
1 polymer ?
#
loop_
_entity_poly.entity_id
_entity_poly.type
_entity_poly.pdbx_seq_one_letter_code
_entity_poly.pdbx_strand_id
1 'polypeptide(L)'
;MSLIGKEVQPFKASAYKNGEFIEVTEENFKGQWSIVCFYPADFTFVCPTELEDLQTQYPALKELGVEVYSVSTDSHFTHKAWHDTSEAIGKITYTMIGDPSHRISRNFDVLIEEEGLADRGTFIIDPDGVIQALEINADGIGRDASTLINKIKAAQYVRNNPGEVCPAKWQEGSETLKPSLDLVGKI
;
A
#
# COMPACT_ATOMS: atom_id res chain seq x y z
N MET A 1 -10.18 -1.07 15.96
CA MET A 1 -9.85 0.39 16.12
C MET A 1 -9.15 0.84 14.86
N SER A 2 -9.45 2.03 14.30
CA SER A 2 -8.83 2.48 13.04
C SER A 2 -7.32 2.58 13.16
N LEU A 3 -6.60 2.20 12.10
CA LEU A 3 -5.14 2.35 11.98
C LEU A 3 -4.72 3.73 11.45
N ILE A 4 -5.67 4.55 10.98
CA ILE A 4 -5.38 5.91 10.50
C ILE A 4 -4.75 6.74 11.62
N GLY A 5 -3.64 7.42 11.31
CA GLY A 5 -2.88 8.24 12.24
C GLY A 5 -1.96 7.45 13.17
N LYS A 6 -1.82 6.12 12.99
CA LYS A 6 -0.90 5.29 13.78
C LYS A 6 0.37 5.01 13.00
N GLU A 7 1.49 4.98 13.71
CA GLU A 7 2.76 4.50 13.16
C GLU A 7 2.70 2.98 12.89
N VAL A 8 3.37 2.57 11.82
CA VAL A 8 3.56 1.15 11.52
C VAL A 8 4.33 0.48 12.65
N GLN A 9 3.81 -0.65 13.12
CA GLN A 9 4.43 -1.40 14.21
C GLN A 9 5.70 -2.11 13.73
N PRO A 10 6.70 -2.30 14.61
CA PRO A 10 7.96 -2.94 14.27
C PRO A 10 7.79 -4.35 13.71
N PHE A 11 8.49 -4.62 12.61
CA PHE A 11 8.61 -5.95 12.02
C PHE A 11 9.98 -6.13 11.36
N LYS A 12 10.29 -7.37 11.02
CA LYS A 12 11.45 -7.77 10.24
C LYS A 12 11.05 -8.95 9.38
N ALA A 13 11.24 -8.84 8.07
CA ALA A 13 10.86 -9.85 7.10
C ALA A 13 11.86 -9.98 5.96
N SER A 14 11.85 -11.13 5.29
CA SER A 14 12.57 -11.34 4.03
C SER A 14 11.66 -11.02 2.85
N ALA A 15 12.21 -10.43 1.83
CA ALA A 15 11.49 -10.05 0.62
C ALA A 15 12.26 -10.47 -0.64
N TYR A 16 11.55 -10.56 -1.75
CA TYR A 16 12.11 -10.73 -3.08
C TYR A 16 12.01 -9.41 -3.86
N LYS A 17 13.10 -9.00 -4.50
CA LYS A 17 13.14 -7.82 -5.38
C LYS A 17 14.19 -8.01 -6.48
N ASN A 18 13.76 -7.95 -7.74
CA ASN A 18 14.66 -7.92 -8.91
C ASN A 18 15.76 -9.01 -8.90
N GLY A 19 15.42 -10.24 -8.55
CA GLY A 19 16.36 -11.37 -8.54
C GLY A 19 17.11 -11.57 -7.22
N GLU A 20 16.93 -10.70 -6.23
CA GLU A 20 17.62 -10.74 -4.95
C GLU A 20 16.66 -10.96 -3.78
N PHE A 21 17.18 -11.58 -2.72
CA PHE A 21 16.52 -11.61 -1.42
C PHE A 21 17.08 -10.49 -0.55
N ILE A 22 16.19 -9.68 -0.01
CA ILE A 22 16.53 -8.54 0.83
C ILE A 22 15.77 -8.62 2.16
N GLU A 23 16.26 -7.90 3.15
CA GLU A 23 15.58 -7.71 4.42
C GLU A 23 14.78 -6.41 4.38
N VAL A 24 13.55 -6.42 4.92
CA VAL A 24 12.67 -5.26 5.05
C VAL A 24 12.19 -5.15 6.49
N THR A 25 12.21 -3.93 7.00
CA THR A 25 11.68 -3.55 8.31
C THR A 25 10.73 -2.35 8.17
N GLU A 26 10.02 -1.97 9.22
CA GLU A 26 9.21 -0.75 9.25
C GLU A 26 10.00 0.52 8.94
N GLU A 27 11.31 0.53 9.21
CA GLU A 27 12.19 1.67 8.90
C GLU A 27 12.31 1.94 7.39
N ASN A 28 12.10 0.92 6.56
CA ASN A 28 12.08 1.09 5.10
C ASN A 28 10.89 1.93 4.60
N PHE A 29 9.86 2.11 5.43
CA PHE A 29 8.70 2.95 5.11
C PHE A 29 8.90 4.42 5.51
N LYS A 30 9.97 4.75 6.24
CA LYS A 30 10.29 6.11 6.69
C LYS A 30 11.14 6.88 5.67
N GLY A 31 11.06 8.21 5.71
CA GLY A 31 11.81 9.10 4.83
C GLY A 31 11.26 9.22 3.41
N GLN A 32 10.25 8.45 3.07
CA GLN A 32 9.55 8.45 1.78
C GLN A 32 8.08 8.07 1.96
N TRP A 33 7.25 8.37 0.98
CA TRP A 33 5.90 7.82 0.93
C TRP A 33 5.95 6.35 0.54
N SER A 34 5.09 5.54 1.14
CA SER A 34 5.03 4.11 0.86
C SER A 34 3.59 3.64 0.65
N ILE A 35 3.42 2.70 -0.26
CA ILE A 35 2.19 1.92 -0.43
C ILE A 35 2.52 0.48 -0.03
N VAL A 36 1.73 -0.08 0.89
CA VAL A 36 1.79 -1.49 1.28
C VAL A 36 0.50 -2.16 0.85
N CYS A 37 0.61 -3.13 -0.06
CA CYS A 37 -0.51 -3.83 -0.69
C CYS A 37 -0.51 -5.30 -0.25
N PHE A 38 -1.42 -5.65 0.66
CA PHE A 38 -1.62 -7.04 1.10
C PHE A 38 -2.50 -7.78 0.12
N TYR A 39 -2.25 -9.06 -0.06
CA TYR A 39 -3.06 -9.97 -0.87
C TYR A 39 -3.05 -11.38 -0.26
N PRO A 40 -4.07 -12.21 -0.52
CA PRO A 40 -4.22 -13.51 0.12
C PRO A 40 -3.06 -14.46 -0.09
N ALA A 41 -2.72 -14.81 -1.32
CA ALA A 41 -1.68 -15.80 -1.61
C ALA A 41 -1.15 -15.74 -3.04
N ASP A 42 0.09 -16.23 -3.20
CA ASP A 42 0.70 -16.48 -4.50
C ASP A 42 -0.04 -17.60 -5.26
N PHE A 43 0.15 -17.66 -6.57
CA PHE A 43 -0.40 -18.69 -7.46
C PHE A 43 -1.94 -18.79 -7.45
N THR A 44 -2.65 -17.68 -7.21
CA THR A 44 -4.11 -17.59 -7.19
C THR A 44 -4.67 -16.89 -8.44
N PHE A 45 -5.89 -16.35 -8.39
CA PHE A 45 -6.65 -15.90 -9.57
C PHE A 45 -6.78 -14.39 -9.66
N VAL A 46 -7.25 -13.71 -8.61
CA VAL A 46 -7.42 -12.25 -8.57
C VAL A 46 -6.10 -11.57 -8.27
N CYS A 47 -5.28 -12.13 -7.37
CA CYS A 47 -4.04 -11.53 -6.91
C CYS A 47 -3.07 -11.14 -8.04
N PRO A 48 -2.81 -11.99 -9.07
CA PRO A 48 -1.91 -11.58 -10.16
C PRO A 48 -2.43 -10.38 -10.94
N THR A 49 -3.75 -10.23 -11.09
CA THR A 49 -4.33 -9.08 -11.80
C THR A 49 -4.14 -7.78 -11.04
N GLU A 50 -4.29 -7.80 -9.71
CA GLU A 50 -4.05 -6.63 -8.85
C GLU A 50 -2.58 -6.21 -8.84
N LEU A 51 -1.67 -7.19 -8.72
CA LEU A 51 -0.24 -6.94 -8.65
C LEU A 51 0.32 -6.42 -9.99
N GLU A 52 -0.18 -6.92 -11.13
CA GLU A 52 0.16 -6.41 -12.46
C GLU A 52 -0.38 -4.98 -12.67
N ASP A 53 -1.61 -4.69 -12.23
CA ASP A 53 -2.19 -3.33 -12.28
C ASP A 53 -1.36 -2.37 -11.41
N LEU A 54 -0.98 -2.78 -10.21
CA LEU A 54 -0.10 -2.00 -9.34
C LEU A 54 1.27 -1.74 -9.98
N GLN A 55 1.85 -2.73 -10.69
CA GLN A 55 3.08 -2.55 -11.46
C GLN A 55 2.88 -1.54 -12.60
N THR A 56 1.72 -1.53 -13.24
CA THR A 56 1.40 -0.54 -14.29
C THR A 56 1.43 0.88 -13.75
N GLN A 57 0.97 1.11 -12.51
CA GLN A 57 0.99 2.42 -11.85
C GLN A 57 2.35 2.75 -11.19
N TYR A 58 3.20 1.76 -10.98
CA TYR A 58 4.44 1.94 -10.20
C TYR A 58 5.38 3.03 -10.75
N PRO A 59 5.62 3.18 -12.08
CA PRO A 59 6.42 4.28 -12.61
C PRO A 59 5.89 5.66 -12.20
N ALA A 60 4.58 5.89 -12.32
CA ALA A 60 3.96 7.15 -11.93
C ALA A 60 4.02 7.38 -10.41
N LEU A 61 3.87 6.33 -9.60
CA LEU A 61 4.07 6.40 -8.15
C LEU A 61 5.52 6.75 -7.79
N LYS A 62 6.50 6.19 -8.49
CA LYS A 62 7.92 6.54 -8.30
C LYS A 62 8.22 7.99 -8.61
N GLU A 63 7.62 8.57 -9.66
CA GLU A 63 7.75 9.99 -9.97
C GLU A 63 7.19 10.89 -8.85
N LEU A 64 6.20 10.40 -8.11
CA LEU A 64 5.65 11.06 -6.91
C LEU A 64 6.47 10.80 -5.63
N GLY A 65 7.61 10.11 -5.72
CA GLY A 65 8.43 9.76 -4.55
C GLY A 65 7.84 8.66 -3.67
N VAL A 66 7.05 7.75 -4.25
CA VAL A 66 6.39 6.66 -3.54
C VAL A 66 7.09 5.33 -3.82
N GLU A 67 7.41 4.58 -2.78
CA GLU A 67 7.86 3.19 -2.89
C GLU A 67 6.67 2.24 -2.68
N VAL A 68 6.69 1.10 -3.38
CA VAL A 68 5.61 0.11 -3.34
C VAL A 68 6.12 -1.22 -2.79
N TYR A 69 5.32 -1.81 -1.92
CA TYR A 69 5.55 -3.12 -1.32
C TYR A 69 4.28 -3.96 -1.45
N SER A 70 4.41 -5.18 -1.95
CA SER A 70 3.34 -6.18 -1.81
C SER A 70 3.68 -7.13 -0.67
N VAL A 71 2.65 -7.66 -0.01
CA VAL A 71 2.79 -8.57 1.15
C VAL A 71 1.77 -9.69 1.06
N SER A 72 2.21 -10.93 1.22
CA SER A 72 1.33 -12.06 1.52
C SER A 72 1.95 -12.92 2.63
N THR A 73 1.20 -13.85 3.15
CA THR A 73 1.68 -14.81 4.15
C THR A 73 2.59 -15.90 3.56
N ASP A 74 2.82 -15.89 2.24
CA ASP A 74 3.81 -16.73 1.59
C ASP A 74 5.25 -16.35 1.98
N SER A 75 6.19 -17.23 1.66
CA SER A 75 7.61 -16.94 1.84
C SER A 75 8.20 -16.18 0.64
N HIS A 76 9.31 -15.48 0.86
CA HIS A 76 10.07 -14.84 -0.20
C HIS A 76 10.58 -15.84 -1.28
N PHE A 77 10.73 -17.13 -0.94
CA PHE A 77 11.04 -18.19 -1.91
C PHE A 77 9.84 -18.46 -2.83
N THR A 78 8.63 -18.44 -2.31
CA THR A 78 7.39 -18.59 -3.08
C THR A 78 7.23 -17.42 -4.04
N HIS A 79 7.45 -16.19 -3.57
CA HIS A 79 7.44 -14.98 -4.43
C HIS A 79 8.42 -15.09 -5.59
N LYS A 80 9.65 -15.54 -5.31
CA LYS A 80 10.63 -15.76 -6.38
C LYS A 80 10.16 -16.81 -7.38
N ALA A 81 9.67 -17.94 -6.91
CA ALA A 81 9.18 -19.00 -7.79
C ALA A 81 8.00 -18.53 -8.65
N TRP A 82 7.08 -17.76 -8.07
CA TRP A 82 5.96 -17.19 -8.80
C TRP A 82 6.39 -16.14 -9.82
N HIS A 83 7.34 -15.27 -9.45
CA HIS A 83 7.94 -14.29 -10.35
C HIS A 83 8.62 -14.96 -11.55
N ASP A 84 9.34 -16.06 -11.32
CA ASP A 84 10.06 -16.78 -12.39
C ASP A 84 9.13 -17.53 -13.35
N THR A 85 7.92 -17.88 -12.93
CA THR A 85 7.01 -18.78 -13.67
C THR A 85 5.75 -18.11 -14.21
N SER A 86 5.39 -16.94 -13.73
CA SER A 86 4.19 -16.21 -14.15
C SER A 86 4.56 -15.03 -15.07
N GLU A 87 3.92 -14.94 -16.24
CA GLU A 87 4.13 -13.82 -17.17
C GLU A 87 3.73 -12.47 -16.54
N ALA A 88 2.61 -12.43 -15.80
CA ALA A 88 2.13 -11.22 -15.14
C ALA A 88 3.07 -10.80 -14.00
N ILE A 89 3.40 -11.73 -13.11
CA ILE A 89 4.22 -11.46 -11.92
C ILE A 89 5.67 -11.23 -12.28
N GLY A 90 6.18 -11.85 -13.34
CA GLY A 90 7.53 -11.61 -13.85
C GLY A 90 7.81 -10.17 -14.30
N LYS A 91 6.77 -9.35 -14.49
CA LYS A 91 6.89 -7.91 -14.78
C LYS A 91 7.13 -7.05 -13.53
N ILE A 92 6.88 -7.58 -12.33
CA ILE A 92 6.94 -6.82 -11.07
C ILE A 92 8.39 -6.44 -10.75
N THR A 93 8.60 -5.15 -10.47
CA THR A 93 9.91 -4.59 -10.09
C THR A 93 9.92 -3.98 -8.69
N TYR A 94 8.77 -3.84 -8.04
CA TYR A 94 8.68 -3.42 -6.64
C TYR A 94 8.95 -4.61 -5.70
N THR A 95 9.08 -4.31 -4.40
CA THR A 95 9.45 -5.29 -3.38
C THR A 95 8.26 -6.20 -3.01
N MET A 96 8.47 -7.51 -3.01
CA MET A 96 7.51 -8.53 -2.58
C MET A 96 7.93 -9.11 -1.22
N ILE A 97 7.24 -8.73 -0.15
CA ILE A 97 7.55 -9.12 1.23
C ILE A 97 6.84 -10.41 1.58
N GLY A 98 7.58 -11.39 2.09
CA GLY A 98 7.02 -12.62 2.66
C GLY A 98 6.72 -12.43 4.15
N ASP A 99 5.49 -12.79 4.57
CA ASP A 99 5.06 -12.74 5.98
C ASP A 99 4.60 -14.12 6.52
N PRO A 100 5.44 -15.19 6.42
CA PRO A 100 5.06 -16.51 6.94
C PRO A 100 4.91 -16.53 8.47
N SER A 101 5.33 -15.50 9.15
CA SER A 101 5.11 -15.31 10.59
C SER A 101 3.74 -14.71 10.93
N HIS A 102 3.02 -14.19 9.93
CA HIS A 102 1.76 -13.46 10.05
C HIS A 102 1.88 -12.16 10.89
N ARG A 103 3.10 -11.73 11.20
CA ARG A 103 3.32 -10.56 12.04
C ARG A 103 2.90 -9.27 11.35
N ILE A 104 3.27 -9.11 10.08
CA ILE A 104 2.96 -7.91 9.32
C ILE A 104 1.45 -7.82 9.10
N SER A 105 0.83 -8.92 8.68
CA SER A 105 -0.61 -9.00 8.46
C SER A 105 -1.42 -8.70 9.73
N ARG A 106 -0.95 -9.14 10.92
CA ARG A 106 -1.55 -8.74 12.21
C ARG A 106 -1.33 -7.28 12.53
N ASN A 107 -0.13 -6.74 12.32
CA ASN A 107 0.18 -5.33 12.58
C ASN A 107 -0.71 -4.37 11.78
N PHE A 108 -1.11 -4.79 10.58
CA PHE A 108 -2.00 -4.04 9.69
C PHE A 108 -3.47 -4.45 9.79
N ASP A 109 -3.83 -5.31 10.75
CA ASP A 109 -5.22 -5.75 11.02
C ASP A 109 -5.91 -6.33 9.77
N VAL A 110 -5.17 -7.09 8.96
CA VAL A 110 -5.65 -7.75 7.73
C VAL A 110 -5.47 -9.27 7.75
N LEU A 111 -5.02 -9.86 8.85
CA LEU A 111 -4.89 -11.31 8.94
C LEU A 111 -6.24 -11.98 9.19
N ILE A 112 -6.63 -12.90 8.32
CA ILE A 112 -7.72 -13.85 8.54
C ILE A 112 -7.14 -15.01 9.35
N GLU A 113 -7.26 -14.96 10.69
CA GLU A 113 -6.58 -15.89 11.60
C GLU A 113 -6.91 -17.37 11.32
N GLU A 114 -8.15 -17.67 10.92
CA GLU A 114 -8.61 -19.04 10.64
C GLU A 114 -8.01 -19.60 9.34
N GLU A 115 -7.67 -18.76 8.39
CA GLU A 115 -7.15 -19.16 7.08
C GLU A 115 -5.63 -19.01 7.00
N GLY A 116 -5.04 -18.15 7.84
CA GLY A 116 -3.63 -17.80 7.77
C GLY A 116 -3.29 -16.95 6.52
N LEU A 117 -4.28 -16.30 5.92
CA LEU A 117 -4.17 -15.46 4.74
C LEU A 117 -4.41 -13.99 5.10
N ALA A 118 -3.97 -13.09 4.23
CA ALA A 118 -4.27 -11.67 4.39
C ALA A 118 -5.48 -11.27 3.55
N ASP A 119 -6.31 -10.37 4.09
CA ASP A 119 -7.29 -9.61 3.31
C ASP A 119 -6.62 -8.75 2.23
N ARG A 120 -7.41 -8.30 1.23
CA ARG A 120 -6.95 -7.36 0.20
C ARG A 120 -6.85 -5.94 0.77
N GLY A 121 -5.83 -5.69 1.57
CA GLY A 121 -5.57 -4.39 2.21
C GLY A 121 -4.56 -3.54 1.43
N THR A 122 -4.85 -2.25 1.25
CA THR A 122 -3.90 -1.26 0.71
C THR A 122 -3.75 -0.13 1.70
N PHE A 123 -2.52 0.22 2.04
CA PHE A 123 -2.19 1.25 3.02
C PHE A 123 -1.26 2.28 2.41
N ILE A 124 -1.58 3.56 2.60
CA ILE A 124 -0.72 4.69 2.26
C ILE A 124 -0.05 5.18 3.54
N ILE A 125 1.27 5.18 3.54
CA ILE A 125 2.11 5.52 4.69
C ILE A 125 2.95 6.75 4.33
N ASP A 126 2.96 7.74 5.21
CA ASP A 126 3.74 8.96 5.03
C ASP A 126 5.21 8.79 5.41
N PRO A 127 6.08 9.79 5.15
CA PRO A 127 7.51 9.72 5.47
C PRO A 127 7.85 9.60 6.98
N ASP A 128 6.89 9.83 7.88
CA ASP A 128 7.08 9.60 9.31
C ASP A 128 6.71 8.16 9.74
N GLY A 129 6.29 7.32 8.77
CA GLY A 129 5.85 5.95 9.02
C GLY A 129 4.41 5.87 9.52
N VAL A 130 3.60 6.92 9.32
CA VAL A 130 2.21 7.03 9.79
C VAL A 130 1.22 6.69 8.68
N ILE A 131 0.23 5.84 8.97
CA ILE A 131 -0.82 5.44 8.03
C ILE A 131 -1.78 6.61 7.80
N GLN A 132 -1.89 7.07 6.56
CA GLN A 132 -2.72 8.21 6.15
C GLN A 132 -4.02 7.80 5.48
N ALA A 133 -4.05 6.69 4.76
CA ALA A 133 -5.24 6.15 4.12
C ALA A 133 -5.16 4.63 4.06
N LEU A 134 -6.30 3.98 4.05
CA LEU A 134 -6.41 2.54 3.88
C LEU A 134 -7.68 2.17 3.10
N GLU A 135 -7.60 1.03 2.42
CA GLU A 135 -8.72 0.37 1.76
C GLU A 135 -8.59 -1.12 2.01
N ILE A 136 -9.65 -1.77 2.45
CA ILE A 136 -9.68 -3.22 2.65
C ILE A 136 -10.90 -3.77 1.93
N ASN A 137 -10.70 -4.69 0.99
CA ASN A 137 -11.75 -5.33 0.20
C ASN A 137 -11.91 -6.79 0.59
N ALA A 138 -13.13 -7.29 0.48
CA ALA A 138 -13.41 -8.72 0.58
C ALA A 138 -12.67 -9.50 -0.54
N ASP A 139 -12.37 -10.77 -0.30
CA ASP A 139 -11.53 -11.61 -1.16
C ASP A 139 -11.96 -11.62 -2.65
N GLY A 140 -13.25 -11.61 -2.95
CA GLY A 140 -13.77 -11.61 -4.32
C GLY A 140 -13.75 -10.26 -5.05
N ILE A 141 -13.22 -9.19 -4.42
CA ILE A 141 -13.27 -7.82 -4.96
C ILE A 141 -11.85 -7.30 -5.21
N GLY A 142 -11.38 -7.37 -6.45
CA GLY A 142 -10.10 -6.80 -6.86
C GLY A 142 -10.09 -5.27 -6.75
N ARG A 143 -8.89 -4.72 -6.51
CA ARG A 143 -8.64 -3.27 -6.36
C ARG A 143 -8.21 -2.66 -7.69
N ASP A 144 -8.42 -1.35 -7.82
CA ASP A 144 -7.96 -0.51 -8.93
C ASP A 144 -6.81 0.39 -8.47
N ALA A 145 -5.58 0.05 -8.89
CA ALA A 145 -4.39 0.78 -8.47
C ALA A 145 -4.32 2.20 -9.05
N SER A 146 -5.05 2.51 -10.12
CA SER A 146 -5.08 3.87 -10.69
C SER A 146 -5.64 4.90 -9.70
N THR A 147 -6.51 4.47 -8.77
CA THR A 147 -7.09 5.33 -7.75
C THR A 147 -6.06 5.81 -6.71
N LEU A 148 -4.92 5.12 -6.59
CA LEU A 148 -3.86 5.46 -5.63
C LEU A 148 -3.15 6.75 -5.99
N ILE A 149 -3.00 7.08 -7.27
CA ILE A 149 -2.31 8.27 -7.74
C ILE A 149 -2.94 9.54 -7.13
N ASN A 150 -4.26 9.66 -7.22
CA ASN A 150 -4.94 10.84 -6.68
C ASN A 150 -4.97 10.85 -5.14
N LYS A 151 -5.11 9.68 -4.50
CA LYS A 151 -5.04 9.57 -3.03
C LYS A 151 -3.67 10.01 -2.50
N ILE A 152 -2.58 9.59 -3.16
CA ILE A 152 -1.21 10.02 -2.82
C ILE A 152 -1.05 11.53 -3.00
N LYS A 153 -1.45 12.08 -4.14
CA LYS A 153 -1.37 13.53 -4.39
C LYS A 153 -2.12 14.35 -3.34
N ALA A 154 -3.32 13.91 -2.96
CA ALA A 154 -4.09 14.56 -1.91
C ALA A 154 -3.39 14.48 -0.54
N ALA A 155 -2.85 13.31 -0.18
CA ALA A 155 -2.12 13.13 1.08
C ALA A 155 -0.85 13.99 1.13
N GLN A 156 -0.09 14.03 0.03
CA GLN A 156 1.10 14.89 -0.11
C GLN A 156 0.74 16.37 -0.03
N TYR A 157 -0.35 16.78 -0.69
CA TYR A 157 -0.81 18.17 -0.64
C TYR A 157 -1.13 18.62 0.78
N VAL A 158 -1.95 17.84 1.51
CA VAL A 158 -2.35 18.16 2.89
C VAL A 158 -1.12 18.23 3.82
N ARG A 159 -0.16 17.31 3.66
CA ARG A 159 1.09 17.33 4.42
C ARG A 159 1.91 18.61 4.17
N ASN A 160 1.97 19.04 2.91
CA ASN A 160 2.78 20.21 2.50
C ASN A 160 2.06 21.54 2.74
N ASN A 161 0.75 21.54 2.97
CA ASN A 161 -0.08 22.72 3.16
C ASN A 161 -0.89 22.63 4.48
N PRO A 162 -0.21 22.77 5.65
CA PRO A 162 -0.89 22.68 6.93
C PRO A 162 -2.05 23.68 7.04
N GLY A 163 -3.22 23.21 7.45
CA GLY A 163 -4.42 24.04 7.57
C GLY A 163 -5.30 24.07 6.32
N GLU A 164 -4.91 23.41 5.23
CA GLU A 164 -5.75 23.17 4.07
C GLU A 164 -6.23 21.72 4.03
N VAL A 165 -7.40 21.50 3.43
CA VAL A 165 -7.97 20.15 3.25
C VAL A 165 -8.45 19.96 1.82
N CYS A 166 -8.31 18.76 1.29
CA CYS A 166 -8.78 18.37 -0.02
C CYS A 166 -10.26 17.94 0.07
N PRO A 167 -11.20 18.64 -0.60
CA PRO A 167 -12.59 18.24 -0.61
C PRO A 167 -12.82 16.94 -1.42
N ALA A 168 -14.05 16.43 -1.38
CA ALA A 168 -14.44 15.28 -2.20
C ALA A 168 -14.13 15.53 -3.69
N LYS A 169 -13.63 14.49 -4.37
CA LYS A 169 -13.23 14.55 -5.80
C LYS A 169 -12.10 15.54 -6.12
N TRP A 170 -11.37 15.99 -5.10
CA TRP A 170 -10.21 16.85 -5.33
C TRP A 170 -9.22 16.19 -6.30
N GLN A 171 -8.64 16.99 -7.18
CA GLN A 171 -7.54 16.62 -8.07
C GLN A 171 -6.46 17.70 -7.99
N GLU A 172 -5.25 17.38 -8.37
CA GLU A 172 -4.15 18.34 -8.42
C GLU A 172 -4.54 19.57 -9.25
N GLY A 173 -4.33 20.77 -8.68
CA GLY A 173 -4.76 22.02 -9.27
C GLY A 173 -6.20 22.45 -8.96
N SER A 174 -7.00 21.61 -8.30
CA SER A 174 -8.33 22.00 -7.81
C SER A 174 -8.25 22.88 -6.56
N GLU A 175 -9.31 23.63 -6.30
CA GLU A 175 -9.43 24.42 -5.07
C GLU A 175 -9.42 23.52 -3.82
N THR A 176 -8.84 24.05 -2.76
CA THR A 176 -8.83 23.46 -1.42
C THR A 176 -9.68 24.28 -0.47
N LEU A 177 -9.97 23.74 0.69
CA LEU A 177 -10.73 24.43 1.74
C LEU A 177 -9.79 24.77 2.90
N LYS A 178 -9.96 25.95 3.47
CA LYS A 178 -9.36 26.35 4.76
C LYS A 178 -10.45 26.27 5.83
N PRO A 179 -10.50 25.21 6.65
CA PRO A 179 -11.51 25.06 7.67
C PRO A 179 -11.61 26.29 8.57
N SER A 180 -12.81 26.87 8.67
CA SER A 180 -13.10 28.00 9.53
C SER A 180 -14.55 27.98 9.97
N LEU A 181 -14.87 28.72 11.04
CA LEU A 181 -16.26 28.84 11.50
C LEU A 181 -17.17 29.51 10.44
N ASP A 182 -16.59 30.36 9.57
CA ASP A 182 -17.34 31.03 8.52
C ASP A 182 -17.82 30.12 7.40
N LEU A 183 -17.20 28.93 7.26
CA LEU A 183 -17.60 27.92 6.27
C LEU A 183 -18.70 26.99 6.78
N VAL A 184 -18.97 26.97 8.10
CA VAL A 184 -19.99 26.06 8.68
C VAL A 184 -21.36 26.38 8.12
N GLY A 185 -21.98 25.39 7.46
CA GLY A 185 -23.30 25.53 6.81
C GLY A 185 -23.33 26.33 5.52
N LYS A 186 -22.16 26.67 4.92
CA LYS A 186 -22.05 27.44 3.65
C LYS A 186 -21.46 26.65 2.49
N ILE A 187 -21.05 25.38 2.73
CA ILE A 187 -20.53 24.45 1.73
C ILE A 187 -21.32 23.16 1.69
#